data_3f6686be5045dcfd5923467d653af40a
#
_entry.id   3f6686be5045dcfd5923467d653af40a
#
_cell.length_a   1.000
_cell.length_b   1.000
_cell.length_c   1.000
_cell.angle_alpha   90.00
_cell.angle_beta   90.00
_cell.angle_gamma   90.00
#
_symmetry.space_group_name_H-M   'P 1'
#
loop_
_entity.id
_entity.type
_entity.pdbx_description
1 polymer ?
#
loop_
_entity_poly.entity_id
_entity_poly.type
_entity_poly.pdbx_seq_one_letter_code
_entity_poly.pdbx_strand_id
1 'polypeptide(L)'
;MTSPRKRLSPDARRAQLLDIGSKLFADRPYEEVWIEEVADLAGVSRGLMYHYFSSKRDFFSEIMKAESARILEITAPDTSLPVGEQVAAGLDAYIRYAVEHEHGVRAINRGAMLGDTEIQAILTAELEIQQQRILAALPEEMRDDDVTRTALRGWVSFVRTVCVDWLDRKTISEDDVRDLCLRALEGLLRTS
;
A
#
# COMPACT_ATOMS: atom_id res chain seq x y z
N MET A 1 -3.00 1.48 -41.97
CA MET A 1 -3.96 2.50 -41.43
C MET A 1 -3.79 2.49 -39.93
N THR A 2 -3.01 3.42 -39.40
CA THR A 2 -2.76 3.57 -37.94
C THR A 2 -3.97 4.25 -37.33
N SER A 3 -4.70 3.54 -36.49
CA SER A 3 -5.83 4.09 -35.72
C SER A 3 -5.34 5.30 -34.88
N PRO A 4 -6.05 6.45 -34.85
CA PRO A 4 -5.61 7.58 -34.06
C PRO A 4 -5.58 7.20 -32.59
N ARG A 5 -4.42 7.29 -31.95
CA ARG A 5 -4.23 7.08 -30.51
C ARG A 5 -5.15 8.05 -29.77
N LYS A 6 -6.20 7.52 -29.15
CA LYS A 6 -7.17 8.29 -28.37
C LYS A 6 -6.40 9.08 -27.28
N ARG A 7 -6.48 10.41 -27.30
CA ARG A 7 -5.84 11.23 -26.27
C ARG A 7 -6.45 10.88 -24.91
N LEU A 8 -5.61 10.49 -23.96
CA LEU A 8 -6.03 10.28 -22.58
C LEU A 8 -6.49 11.63 -21.97
N SER A 9 -7.48 11.56 -21.08
CA SER A 9 -7.80 12.70 -20.21
C SER A 9 -6.60 13.03 -19.30
N PRO A 10 -6.51 14.25 -18.73
CA PRO A 10 -5.46 14.59 -17.77
C PRO A 10 -5.35 13.60 -16.62
N ASP A 11 -6.47 13.19 -16.01
CA ASP A 11 -6.51 12.24 -14.89
C ASP A 11 -6.05 10.84 -15.33
N ALA A 12 -6.52 10.35 -16.47
CA ALA A 12 -6.06 9.07 -17.01
C ALA A 12 -4.56 9.09 -17.36
N ARG A 13 -4.04 10.22 -17.81
CA ARG A 13 -2.61 10.41 -18.07
C ARG A 13 -1.82 10.40 -16.77
N ARG A 14 -2.29 11.13 -15.76
CA ARG A 14 -1.67 11.15 -14.43
C ARG A 14 -1.62 9.75 -13.83
N ALA A 15 -2.72 9.01 -13.87
CA ALA A 15 -2.78 7.63 -13.40
C ALA A 15 -1.81 6.70 -14.14
N GLN A 16 -1.69 6.83 -15.46
CA GLN A 16 -0.71 6.09 -16.26
C GLN A 16 0.73 6.36 -15.82
N LEU A 17 1.08 7.62 -15.57
CA LEU A 17 2.42 8.01 -15.12
C LEU A 17 2.74 7.42 -13.76
N LEU A 18 1.78 7.46 -12.82
CA LEU A 18 1.94 6.87 -11.48
C LEU A 18 2.09 5.34 -11.55
N ASP A 19 1.32 4.64 -12.39
CA ASP A 19 1.45 3.18 -12.58
C ASP A 19 2.82 2.77 -13.13
N ILE A 20 3.33 3.49 -14.15
CA ILE A 20 4.68 3.25 -14.68
C ILE A 20 5.74 3.51 -13.61
N GLY A 21 5.61 4.61 -12.85
CA GLY A 21 6.54 4.95 -11.79
C GLY A 21 6.51 3.92 -10.65
N SER A 22 5.33 3.46 -10.24
CA SER A 22 5.17 2.42 -9.23
C SER A 22 5.96 1.15 -9.61
N LYS A 23 5.86 0.70 -10.87
CA LYS A 23 6.62 -0.45 -11.38
C LYS A 23 8.13 -0.23 -11.31
N LEU A 24 8.62 0.92 -11.76
CA LEU A 24 10.05 1.21 -11.75
C LEU A 24 10.61 1.28 -10.32
N PHE A 25 9.91 1.94 -9.41
CA PHE A 25 10.32 2.05 -8.00
C PHE A 25 10.16 0.74 -7.21
N ALA A 26 9.32 -0.18 -7.68
CA ALA A 26 9.24 -1.53 -7.12
C ALA A 26 10.48 -2.37 -7.41
N ASP A 27 11.04 -2.22 -8.62
CA ASP A 27 12.12 -3.07 -9.09
C ASP A 27 13.52 -2.51 -8.79
N ARG A 28 13.62 -1.18 -8.63
CA ARG A 28 14.91 -0.47 -8.49
C ARG A 28 14.94 0.47 -7.29
N PRO A 29 16.13 0.73 -6.70
CA PRO A 29 16.34 1.78 -5.70
C PRO A 29 15.87 3.15 -6.21
N TYR A 30 15.41 3.99 -5.27
CA TYR A 30 14.92 5.33 -5.60
C TYR A 30 15.93 6.12 -6.46
N GLU A 31 17.22 6.05 -6.14
CA GLU A 31 18.29 6.78 -6.83
C GLU A 31 18.43 6.39 -8.30
N GLU A 32 18.17 5.15 -8.65
CA GLU A 32 18.35 4.57 -9.99
C GLU A 32 17.17 4.79 -10.94
N VAL A 33 16.03 5.25 -10.45
CA VAL A 33 14.87 5.56 -11.30
C VAL A 33 14.99 6.99 -11.82
N TRP A 34 14.87 7.18 -13.12
CA TRP A 34 14.90 8.49 -13.77
C TRP A 34 13.52 8.89 -14.24
N ILE A 35 13.13 10.14 -13.97
CA ILE A 35 11.82 10.67 -14.34
C ILE A 35 11.65 10.73 -15.87
N GLU A 36 12.75 10.91 -16.59
CA GLU A 36 12.82 10.87 -18.04
C GLU A 36 12.44 9.51 -18.61
N GLU A 37 12.84 8.44 -17.96
CA GLU A 37 12.48 7.08 -18.34
C GLU A 37 10.97 6.83 -18.20
N VAL A 38 10.35 7.37 -17.16
CA VAL A 38 8.87 7.34 -17.00
C VAL A 38 8.21 8.05 -18.17
N ALA A 39 8.71 9.21 -18.57
CA ALA A 39 8.20 9.98 -19.70
C ALA A 39 8.30 9.19 -21.01
N ASP A 40 9.46 8.56 -21.27
CA ASP A 40 9.70 7.75 -22.48
C ASP A 40 8.77 6.52 -22.54
N LEU A 41 8.63 5.79 -21.44
CA LEU A 41 7.72 4.65 -21.32
C LEU A 41 6.25 5.04 -21.49
N ALA A 42 5.86 6.20 -21.00
CA ALA A 42 4.51 6.75 -21.17
C ALA A 42 4.26 7.33 -22.56
N GLY A 43 5.31 7.52 -23.38
CA GLY A 43 5.25 8.18 -24.68
C GLY A 43 4.85 9.66 -24.58
N VAL A 44 5.37 10.36 -23.57
CA VAL A 44 5.14 11.80 -23.33
C VAL A 44 6.45 12.58 -23.33
N SER A 45 6.35 13.91 -23.49
CA SER A 45 7.54 14.75 -23.39
C SER A 45 7.96 14.93 -21.92
N ARG A 46 9.27 15.13 -21.69
CA ARG A 46 9.82 15.50 -20.39
C ARG A 46 9.10 16.74 -19.80
N GLY A 47 8.81 17.74 -20.63
CA GLY A 47 8.08 18.94 -20.20
C GLY A 47 6.67 18.62 -19.67
N LEU A 48 5.96 17.68 -20.29
CA LEU A 48 4.67 17.22 -19.79
C LEU A 48 4.79 16.49 -18.45
N MET A 49 5.82 15.68 -18.26
CA MET A 49 6.09 15.01 -16.98
C MET A 49 6.28 16.04 -15.86
N TYR A 50 7.12 17.07 -16.08
CA TYR A 50 7.33 18.16 -15.12
C TYR A 50 6.15 19.10 -14.96
N HIS A 51 5.18 19.09 -15.88
CA HIS A 51 3.91 19.77 -15.70
C HIS A 51 3.02 19.05 -14.65
N TYR A 52 3.08 17.72 -14.57
CA TYR A 52 2.33 16.93 -13.58
C TYR A 52 3.02 16.86 -12.23
N PHE A 53 4.35 16.75 -12.21
CA PHE A 53 5.14 16.51 -11.02
C PHE A 53 6.37 17.42 -11.01
N SER A 54 6.50 18.24 -9.98
CA SER A 54 7.53 19.28 -9.90
C SER A 54 8.96 18.72 -9.77
N SER A 55 9.09 17.50 -9.25
CA SER A 55 10.36 16.81 -9.04
C SER A 55 10.17 15.29 -8.97
N LYS A 56 11.29 14.54 -9.02
CA LYS A 56 11.29 13.09 -8.77
C LYS A 56 10.73 12.75 -7.38
N ARG A 57 11.07 13.55 -6.37
CA ARG A 57 10.57 13.39 -5.00
C ARG A 57 9.05 13.58 -4.94
N ASP A 58 8.54 14.65 -5.56
CA ASP A 58 7.10 14.91 -5.67
C ASP A 58 6.38 13.78 -6.39
N PHE A 59 6.92 13.32 -7.51
CA PHE A 59 6.39 12.17 -8.24
C PHE A 59 6.32 10.90 -7.38
N PHE A 60 7.37 10.58 -6.65
CA PHE A 60 7.41 9.41 -5.77
C PHE A 60 6.43 9.56 -4.59
N SER A 61 6.34 10.75 -3.98
CA SER A 61 5.36 11.06 -2.93
C SER A 61 3.92 10.84 -3.42
N GLU A 62 3.62 11.26 -4.66
CA GLU A 62 2.30 11.06 -5.27
C GLU A 62 1.99 9.57 -5.56
N ILE A 63 3.00 8.77 -5.90
CA ILE A 63 2.85 7.31 -5.99
C ILE A 63 2.50 6.74 -4.62
N MET A 64 3.22 7.11 -3.57
CA MET A 64 2.94 6.62 -2.20
C MET A 64 1.53 7.00 -1.74
N LYS A 65 1.08 8.23 -2.00
CA LYS A 65 -0.29 8.69 -1.69
C LYS A 65 -1.34 7.86 -2.44
N ALA A 66 -1.12 7.62 -3.73
CA ALA A 66 -2.06 6.87 -4.57
C ALA A 66 -2.18 5.41 -4.11
N GLU A 67 -1.07 4.74 -3.82
CA GLU A 67 -1.05 3.36 -3.35
C GLU A 67 -1.67 3.23 -1.94
N SER A 68 -1.31 4.13 -1.02
CA SER A 68 -1.89 4.17 0.33
C SER A 68 -3.41 4.41 0.28
N ALA A 69 -3.89 5.33 -0.55
CA ALA A 69 -5.31 5.60 -0.71
C ALA A 69 -6.06 4.37 -1.25
N ARG A 70 -5.47 3.66 -2.22
CA ARG A 70 -6.04 2.44 -2.79
C ARG A 70 -6.13 1.31 -1.76
N ILE A 71 -5.07 1.10 -0.97
CA ILE A 71 -5.09 0.11 0.12
C ILE A 71 -6.19 0.44 1.13
N LEU A 72 -6.32 1.71 1.53
CA LEU A 72 -7.37 2.13 2.44
C LEU A 72 -8.79 1.93 1.87
N GLU A 73 -8.96 2.11 0.57
CA GLU A 73 -10.25 1.88 -0.10
C GLU A 73 -10.64 0.41 -0.10
N ILE A 74 -9.75 -0.47 -0.56
CA ILE A 74 -10.06 -1.91 -0.69
C ILE A 74 -10.18 -2.63 0.66
N THR A 75 -9.52 -2.12 1.70
CA THR A 75 -9.56 -2.68 3.06
C THR A 75 -10.58 -1.98 3.96
N ALA A 76 -11.50 -1.18 3.38
CA ALA A 76 -12.56 -0.54 4.15
C ALA A 76 -13.43 -1.60 4.85
N PRO A 77 -13.66 -1.50 6.18
CA PRO A 77 -14.40 -2.52 6.91
C PRO A 77 -15.89 -2.49 6.55
N ASP A 78 -16.49 -3.66 6.41
CA ASP A 78 -17.96 -3.80 6.41
C ASP A 78 -18.44 -3.87 7.86
N THR A 79 -18.91 -2.77 8.39
CA THR A 79 -19.34 -2.63 9.78
C THR A 79 -20.61 -3.43 10.12
N SER A 80 -21.26 -4.07 9.15
CA SER A 80 -22.38 -4.99 9.38
C SER A 80 -21.93 -6.38 9.84
N LEU A 81 -20.65 -6.71 9.65
CA LEU A 81 -20.06 -8.01 10.01
C LEU A 81 -19.53 -8.02 11.44
N PRO A 82 -19.45 -9.21 12.09
CA PRO A 82 -18.72 -9.38 13.34
C PRO A 82 -17.24 -8.97 13.18
N VAL A 83 -16.63 -8.47 14.26
CA VAL A 83 -15.24 -7.92 14.26
C VAL A 83 -14.23 -8.85 13.59
N GLY A 84 -14.23 -10.15 13.97
CA GLY A 84 -13.31 -11.12 13.39
C GLY A 84 -13.47 -11.27 11.88
N GLU A 85 -14.71 -11.19 11.38
CA GLU A 85 -15.00 -11.27 9.95
C GLU A 85 -14.62 -9.97 9.23
N GLN A 86 -14.79 -8.78 9.84
CA GLN A 86 -14.30 -7.52 9.29
C GLN A 86 -12.79 -7.54 9.07
N VAL A 87 -12.04 -8.00 10.07
CA VAL A 87 -10.57 -8.08 10.00
C VAL A 87 -10.14 -9.12 8.96
N ALA A 88 -10.76 -10.30 8.95
CA ALA A 88 -10.46 -11.34 7.98
C ALA A 88 -10.75 -10.86 6.54
N ALA A 89 -11.89 -10.21 6.30
CA ALA A 89 -12.23 -9.66 4.99
C ALA A 89 -11.25 -8.57 4.53
N GLY A 90 -10.85 -7.68 5.43
CA GLY A 90 -9.83 -6.66 5.16
C GLY A 90 -8.46 -7.26 4.81
N LEU A 91 -8.05 -8.31 5.54
CA LEU A 91 -6.82 -9.06 5.28
C LEU A 91 -6.89 -9.77 3.92
N ASP A 92 -8.00 -10.45 3.61
CA ASP A 92 -8.21 -11.13 2.33
C ASP A 92 -8.17 -10.13 1.16
N ALA A 93 -8.77 -8.96 1.33
CA ALA A 93 -8.72 -7.89 0.34
C ALA A 93 -7.27 -7.37 0.14
N TYR A 94 -6.51 -7.20 1.21
CA TYR A 94 -5.11 -6.77 1.14
C TYR A 94 -4.20 -7.82 0.48
N ILE A 95 -4.32 -9.10 0.84
CA ILE A 95 -3.54 -10.20 0.24
C ILE A 95 -3.81 -10.30 -1.26
N ARG A 96 -5.09 -10.27 -1.67
CA ARG A 96 -5.48 -10.26 -3.08
C ARG A 96 -4.89 -9.07 -3.83
N TYR A 97 -5.00 -7.89 -3.23
CA TYR A 97 -4.40 -6.69 -3.79
C TYR A 97 -2.87 -6.82 -3.93
N ALA A 98 -2.21 -7.38 -2.94
CA ALA A 98 -0.77 -7.59 -2.97
C ALA A 98 -0.33 -8.51 -4.11
N VAL A 99 -1.13 -9.52 -4.46
CA VAL A 99 -0.90 -10.39 -5.63
C VAL A 99 -1.14 -9.66 -6.94
N GLU A 100 -2.26 -8.93 -7.04
CA GLU A 100 -2.66 -8.25 -8.27
C GLU A 100 -1.82 -7.00 -8.57
N HIS A 101 -1.29 -6.36 -7.53
CA HIS A 101 -0.56 -5.09 -7.59
C HIS A 101 0.80 -5.16 -6.86
N GLU A 102 1.54 -6.26 -7.08
CA GLU A 102 2.81 -6.52 -6.36
C GLU A 102 3.81 -5.35 -6.47
N HIS A 103 3.83 -4.65 -7.62
CA HIS A 103 4.71 -3.49 -7.80
C HIS A 103 4.36 -2.33 -6.86
N GLY A 104 3.07 -2.03 -6.66
CA GLY A 104 2.63 -1.00 -5.73
C GLY A 104 3.02 -1.32 -4.29
N VAL A 105 2.77 -2.56 -3.86
CA VAL A 105 3.13 -3.04 -2.51
C VAL A 105 4.65 -3.02 -2.29
N ARG A 106 5.44 -3.42 -3.29
CA ARG A 106 6.91 -3.34 -3.23
C ARG A 106 7.41 -1.90 -3.18
N ALA A 107 6.81 -0.99 -3.97
CA ALA A 107 7.16 0.43 -3.97
C ALA A 107 6.91 1.07 -2.60
N ILE A 108 5.77 0.76 -1.96
CA ILE A 108 5.47 1.18 -0.58
C ILE A 108 6.52 0.66 0.40
N ASN A 109 6.88 -0.63 0.31
CA ASN A 109 7.89 -1.21 1.21
C ASN A 109 9.27 -0.55 1.03
N ARG A 110 9.67 -0.26 -0.20
CA ARG A 110 10.90 0.50 -0.48
C ARG A 110 10.81 1.94 0.03
N GLY A 111 9.67 2.60 -0.14
CA GLY A 111 9.41 3.93 0.41
C GLY A 111 9.53 3.97 1.93
N ALA A 112 9.06 2.93 2.61
CA ALA A 112 9.19 2.80 4.07
C ALA A 112 10.65 2.71 4.54
N MET A 113 11.58 2.25 3.70
CA MET A 113 13.02 2.19 4.00
C MET A 113 13.76 3.51 3.75
N LEU A 114 13.14 4.48 3.03
CA LEU A 114 13.73 5.79 2.80
C LEU A 114 13.60 6.64 4.07
N GLY A 115 14.65 7.39 4.40
CA GLY A 115 14.65 8.36 5.50
C GLY A 115 13.90 9.66 5.19
N ASP A 116 13.03 9.69 4.20
CA ASP A 116 12.26 10.88 3.80
C ASP A 116 11.06 11.08 4.72
N THR A 117 11.03 12.20 5.43
CA THR A 117 10.02 12.49 6.45
C THR A 117 8.61 12.64 5.88
N GLU A 118 8.45 13.16 4.65
CA GLU A 118 7.13 13.28 4.01
C GLU A 118 6.59 11.91 3.62
N ILE A 119 7.42 11.05 3.04
CA ILE A 119 7.04 9.69 2.68
C ILE A 119 6.71 8.88 3.94
N GLN A 120 7.52 8.99 4.99
CA GLN A 120 7.23 8.35 6.27
C GLN A 120 5.90 8.83 6.86
N ALA A 121 5.57 10.11 6.76
CA ALA A 121 4.30 10.64 7.24
C ALA A 121 3.10 10.06 6.46
N ILE A 122 3.19 9.91 5.14
CA ILE A 122 2.14 9.29 4.31
C ILE A 122 1.89 7.85 4.75
N LEU A 123 2.95 7.06 4.89
CA LEU A 123 2.85 5.65 5.25
C LEU A 123 2.39 5.46 6.70
N THR A 124 2.84 6.31 7.61
CA THR A 124 2.40 6.30 9.01
C THR A 124 0.92 6.63 9.12
N ALA A 125 0.44 7.63 8.39
CA ALA A 125 -0.97 8.01 8.40
C ALA A 125 -1.87 6.87 7.87
N GLU A 126 -1.44 6.13 6.85
CA GLU A 126 -2.16 4.96 6.35
C GLU A 126 -2.24 3.85 7.41
N LEU A 127 -1.12 3.53 8.08
CA LEU A 127 -1.09 2.53 9.16
C LEU A 127 -1.98 2.95 10.35
N GLU A 128 -1.99 4.23 10.71
CA GLU A 128 -2.85 4.77 11.77
C GLU A 128 -4.33 4.63 11.43
N ILE A 129 -4.73 4.91 10.20
CA ILE A 129 -6.12 4.71 9.76
C ILE A 129 -6.50 3.23 9.84
N GLN A 130 -5.66 2.31 9.40
CA GLN A 130 -5.91 0.87 9.51
C GLN A 130 -6.07 0.43 10.97
N GLN A 131 -5.15 0.86 11.83
CA GLN A 131 -5.24 0.60 13.27
C GLN A 131 -6.55 1.12 13.87
N GLN A 132 -6.93 2.36 13.57
CA GLN A 132 -8.15 2.98 14.09
C GLN A 132 -9.42 2.26 13.64
N ARG A 133 -9.45 1.75 12.41
CA ARG A 133 -10.58 0.95 11.89
C ARG A 133 -10.76 -0.34 12.70
N ILE A 134 -9.67 -1.04 13.01
CA ILE A 134 -9.72 -2.25 13.82
C ILE A 134 -10.13 -1.91 15.26
N LEU A 135 -9.51 -0.88 15.87
CA LEU A 135 -9.87 -0.43 17.22
C LEU A 135 -11.36 -0.07 17.33
N ALA A 136 -11.90 0.65 16.34
CA ALA A 136 -13.31 1.05 16.34
C ALA A 136 -14.27 -0.15 16.36
N ALA A 137 -13.85 -1.29 15.85
CA ALA A 137 -14.63 -2.52 15.83
C ALA A 137 -14.51 -3.35 17.12
N LEU A 138 -13.50 -3.10 17.98
CA LEU A 138 -13.30 -3.82 19.25
C LEU A 138 -14.24 -3.34 20.36
N PRO A 139 -14.47 -4.17 21.42
CA PRO A 139 -15.14 -3.73 22.64
C PRO A 139 -14.47 -2.51 23.28
N GLU A 140 -15.26 -1.69 23.99
CA GLU A 140 -14.79 -0.42 24.57
C GLU A 140 -13.59 -0.61 25.50
N GLU A 141 -13.61 -1.66 26.32
CA GLU A 141 -12.55 -1.97 27.28
C GLU A 141 -11.18 -2.21 26.59
N MET A 142 -11.18 -2.70 25.36
CA MET A 142 -9.98 -2.94 24.58
C MET A 142 -9.51 -1.71 23.82
N ARG A 143 -10.40 -0.75 23.50
CA ARG A 143 -10.06 0.43 22.71
C ARG A 143 -9.14 1.39 23.45
N ASP A 144 -9.28 1.47 24.77
CA ASP A 144 -8.52 2.38 25.62
C ASP A 144 -7.26 1.76 26.21
N ASP A 145 -7.02 0.46 25.95
CA ASP A 145 -5.81 -0.22 26.38
C ASP A 145 -4.62 0.08 25.45
N ASP A 146 -3.55 0.65 26.01
CA ASP A 146 -2.35 1.02 25.27
C ASP A 146 -1.58 -0.21 24.74
N VAL A 147 -1.70 -1.37 25.40
CA VAL A 147 -1.10 -2.64 24.93
C VAL A 147 -1.81 -3.07 23.65
N THR A 148 -3.13 -3.08 23.65
CA THR A 148 -3.95 -3.38 22.46
C THR A 148 -3.65 -2.44 21.30
N ARG A 149 -3.56 -1.13 21.55
CA ARG A 149 -3.20 -0.14 20.51
C ARG A 149 -1.83 -0.41 19.92
N THR A 150 -0.85 -0.70 20.77
CA THR A 150 0.51 -1.00 20.33
C THR A 150 0.58 -2.31 19.55
N ALA A 151 -0.11 -3.35 20.04
CA ALA A 151 -0.20 -4.65 19.38
C ALA A 151 -0.80 -4.54 17.97
N LEU A 152 -1.90 -3.81 17.83
CA LEU A 152 -2.56 -3.60 16.52
C LEU A 152 -1.67 -2.83 15.53
N ARG A 153 -0.97 -1.79 15.97
CA ARG A 153 0.00 -1.08 15.14
C ARG A 153 1.10 -2.02 14.64
N GLY A 154 1.64 -2.84 15.55
CA GLY A 154 2.63 -3.86 15.22
C GLY A 154 2.09 -4.90 14.23
N TRP A 155 0.85 -5.34 14.44
CA TRP A 155 0.22 -6.33 13.57
C TRP A 155 -0.01 -5.81 12.13
N VAL A 156 -0.50 -4.60 11.94
CA VAL A 156 -0.67 -4.02 10.59
C VAL A 156 0.68 -3.94 9.86
N SER A 157 1.74 -3.55 10.56
CA SER A 157 3.10 -3.54 10.00
C SER A 157 3.61 -4.96 9.69
N PHE A 158 3.31 -5.94 10.56
CA PHE A 158 3.63 -7.35 10.36
C PHE A 158 2.96 -7.91 9.10
N VAL A 159 1.66 -7.69 8.90
CA VAL A 159 0.93 -8.10 7.69
C VAL A 159 1.63 -7.59 6.43
N ARG A 160 1.97 -6.31 6.40
CA ARG A 160 2.68 -5.70 5.27
C ARG A 160 4.01 -6.41 4.98
N THR A 161 4.81 -6.63 6.02
CA THR A 161 6.12 -7.26 5.90
C THR A 161 6.01 -8.70 5.42
N VAL A 162 5.08 -9.47 5.99
CA VAL A 162 4.84 -10.88 5.61
C VAL A 162 4.40 -10.97 4.15
N CYS A 163 3.48 -10.11 3.71
CA CYS A 163 3.02 -10.14 2.33
C CYS A 163 4.14 -9.84 1.33
N VAL A 164 5.02 -8.86 1.63
CA VAL A 164 6.18 -8.55 0.76
C VAL A 164 7.16 -9.72 0.70
N ASP A 165 7.54 -10.28 1.86
CA ASP A 165 8.45 -11.45 1.91
C ASP A 165 7.87 -12.66 1.17
N TRP A 166 6.56 -12.88 1.32
CA TRP A 166 5.86 -13.96 0.62
C TRP A 166 5.82 -13.74 -0.90
N LEU A 167 5.56 -12.53 -1.37
CA LEU A 167 5.60 -12.20 -2.80
C LEU A 167 6.98 -12.44 -3.41
N ASP A 168 8.06 -12.21 -2.62
CA ASP A 168 9.42 -12.43 -3.07
C ASP A 168 9.80 -13.91 -3.13
N ARG A 169 9.33 -14.71 -2.18
CA ARG A 169 9.77 -16.11 -1.98
C ARG A 169 8.79 -17.14 -2.50
N LYS A 170 7.50 -16.89 -2.34
CA LYS A 170 6.38 -17.79 -2.71
C LYS A 170 6.56 -19.23 -2.19
N THR A 171 7.11 -19.37 -0.95
CA THR A 171 7.43 -20.66 -0.34
C THR A 171 6.25 -21.31 0.38
N ILE A 172 5.20 -20.54 0.67
CA ILE A 172 3.96 -20.99 1.32
C ILE A 172 2.76 -20.55 0.48
N SER A 173 1.59 -21.15 0.71
CA SER A 173 0.36 -20.78 0.01
C SER A 173 -0.21 -19.44 0.50
N GLU A 174 -1.14 -18.88 -0.25
CA GLU A 174 -1.90 -17.69 0.14
C GLU A 174 -2.70 -17.95 1.41
N ASP A 175 -3.32 -19.13 1.55
CA ASP A 175 -4.04 -19.55 2.75
C ASP A 175 -3.11 -19.63 3.98
N ASP A 176 -1.88 -20.12 3.81
CA ASP A 176 -0.89 -20.14 4.91
C ASP A 176 -0.51 -18.72 5.38
N VAL A 177 -0.36 -17.77 4.44
CA VAL A 177 -0.10 -16.35 4.77
C VAL A 177 -1.26 -15.76 5.55
N ARG A 178 -2.48 -15.98 5.07
CA ARG A 178 -3.71 -15.55 5.73
C ARG A 178 -3.80 -16.06 7.15
N ASP A 179 -3.66 -17.38 7.30
CA ASP A 179 -3.74 -18.05 8.61
C ASP A 179 -2.64 -17.61 9.56
N LEU A 180 -1.42 -17.38 9.06
CA LEU A 180 -0.32 -16.84 9.85
C LEU A 180 -0.68 -15.45 10.42
N CYS A 181 -1.21 -14.57 9.57
CA CYS A 181 -1.58 -13.22 9.98
C CYS A 181 -2.71 -13.20 11.01
N LEU A 182 -3.75 -14.03 10.82
CA LEU A 182 -4.87 -14.11 11.77
C LEU A 182 -4.44 -14.71 13.11
N ARG A 183 -3.67 -15.81 13.12
CA ARG A 183 -3.14 -16.39 14.37
C ARG A 183 -2.24 -15.42 15.12
N ALA A 184 -1.44 -14.61 14.41
CA ALA A 184 -0.61 -13.59 15.05
C ALA A 184 -1.48 -12.55 15.77
N LEU A 185 -2.58 -12.10 15.16
CA LEU A 185 -3.51 -11.16 15.78
C LEU A 185 -4.17 -11.77 17.02
N GLU A 186 -4.70 -12.98 16.88
CA GLU A 186 -5.31 -13.68 18.02
C GLU A 186 -4.35 -13.84 19.20
N GLY A 187 -3.08 -14.18 18.92
CA GLY A 187 -2.04 -14.30 19.95
C GLY A 187 -1.77 -12.98 20.67
N LEU A 188 -1.74 -11.87 19.93
CA LEU A 188 -1.51 -10.54 20.48
C LEU A 188 -2.69 -10.04 21.35
N LEU A 189 -3.94 -10.35 20.97
CA LEU A 189 -5.13 -9.90 21.69
C LEU A 189 -5.49 -10.78 22.90
N ARG A 190 -4.99 -12.02 22.97
CA ARG A 190 -5.24 -12.91 24.12
C ARG A 190 -4.35 -12.61 25.35
N THR A 191 -3.35 -11.78 25.20
CA THR A 191 -2.37 -11.46 26.26
C THR A 191 -2.72 -10.19 27.02
N SER A 192 -3.86 -9.58 26.69
CA SER A 192 -4.36 -8.36 27.30
C SER A 192 -5.41 -8.62 28.37
#